data_b88c22f0915c1e0f7e1add64e6005d46
#
_entry.id   b88c22f0915c1e0f7e1add64e6005d46
#
_cell.length_a   1.000
_cell.length_b   1.000
_cell.length_c   1.000
_cell.angle_alpha   90.00
_cell.angle_beta   90.00
_cell.angle_gamma   90.00
#
_symmetry.space_group_name_H-M   'P 1'
#
loop_
_entity.id
_entity.type
_entity.pdbx_description
1 polymer ?
#
loop_
_entity_poly.entity_id
_entity_poly.type
_entity_poly.pdbx_seq_one_letter_code
_entity_poly.pdbx_strand_id
1 'polypeptide(L)'
;MLADSHDARKNSVRLAADFTLPRIELLRKSKAWDFDAALTFITTPNAPSGRGFPTAELEALCRLHRGVVVLDEAYVDFAEENALRLALTHPHVLVARTFSKAYSLCFQRVGYCVGPPALIAALDKLRDSYNVNGLGQLGALATLDNLVYYRKNFARIKTTRARLTRQLVELGFEVLPSQTNFLLARPPRFPAEDWLGKLRARRILVRWFANPAVRDYLRITIGTESEVNALVQAAAAILGE
;
A
#
# COMPACT_ATOMS: atom_id res chain seq x y z
N MET A 1 -16.42 5.37 -0.52
CA MET A 1 -16.60 5.74 -1.94
C MET A 1 -17.27 4.62 -2.75
N LEU A 2 -16.61 3.48 -3.10
CA LEU A 2 -17.32 2.41 -3.84
C LEU A 2 -18.48 1.78 -3.06
N ALA A 3 -18.30 1.50 -1.77
CA ALA A 3 -19.39 0.99 -0.93
C ALA A 3 -20.58 1.98 -0.81
N ASP A 4 -20.30 3.28 -0.83
CA ASP A 4 -21.35 4.29 -0.75
C ASP A 4 -22.15 4.38 -2.07
N SER A 5 -21.52 4.17 -3.22
CA SER A 5 -22.22 4.17 -4.52
C SER A 5 -23.14 2.95 -4.71
N HIS A 6 -23.02 1.94 -3.85
CA HIS A 6 -23.82 0.72 -3.85
C HIS A 6 -24.69 0.57 -2.58
N ASP A 7 -24.82 1.62 -1.77
CA ASP A 7 -25.55 1.59 -0.48
C ASP A 7 -25.13 0.42 0.42
N ALA A 8 -23.88 -0.03 0.30
CA ALA A 8 -23.38 -1.16 1.06
C ALA A 8 -23.00 -0.75 2.48
N ARG A 9 -23.42 -1.54 3.47
CA ARG A 9 -23.00 -1.36 4.85
C ARG A 9 -21.51 -1.57 4.98
N LYS A 10 -20.82 -0.62 5.61
CA LYS A 10 -19.36 -0.68 5.85
C LYS A 10 -19.06 -1.10 7.28
N ASN A 11 -18.19 -2.09 7.42
CA ASN A 11 -17.53 -2.43 8.67
C ASN A 11 -16.03 -2.13 8.55
N SER A 12 -15.58 -1.03 9.14
CA SER A 12 -14.18 -0.60 9.08
C SER A 12 -13.46 -0.99 10.36
N VAL A 13 -12.42 -1.81 10.23
CA VAL A 13 -11.57 -2.24 11.34
C VAL A 13 -10.28 -1.44 11.30
N ARG A 14 -9.93 -0.80 12.42
CA ARG A 14 -8.68 -0.05 12.56
C ARG A 14 -7.52 -1.01 12.78
N LEU A 15 -6.39 -0.72 12.17
CA LEU A 15 -5.11 -1.35 12.50
C LEU A 15 -4.72 -1.00 13.95
N ALA A 16 -3.81 -1.76 14.53
CA ALA A 16 -3.22 -1.46 15.83
C ALA A 16 -2.47 -0.11 15.81
N ALA A 17 -2.07 0.40 16.96
CA ALA A 17 -1.42 1.71 17.06
C ALA A 17 -0.09 1.79 16.28
N ASP A 18 0.59 0.67 16.11
CA ASP A 18 1.80 0.52 15.30
C ASP A 18 1.53 0.12 13.84
N PHE A 19 0.26 0.17 13.43
CA PHE A 19 -0.25 -0.23 12.12
C PHE A 19 -0.05 -1.70 11.76
N THR A 20 0.11 -2.59 12.72
CA THR A 20 0.00 -4.04 12.50
C THR A 20 -1.47 -4.49 12.46
N LEU A 21 -1.70 -5.71 11.98
CA LEU A 21 -3.04 -6.31 12.04
C LEU A 21 -3.46 -6.48 13.51
N PRO A 22 -4.72 -6.17 13.86
CA PRO A 22 -5.23 -6.43 15.19
C PRO A 22 -5.24 -7.94 15.49
N ARG A 23 -5.00 -8.32 16.73
CA ARG A 23 -5.06 -9.72 17.16
C ARG A 23 -6.42 -10.34 16.87
N ILE A 24 -6.44 -11.48 16.20
CA ILE A 24 -7.66 -12.19 15.79
C ILE A 24 -8.56 -12.48 17.01
N GLU A 25 -7.99 -12.87 18.15
CA GLU A 25 -8.74 -13.16 19.37
C GLU A 25 -9.50 -11.92 19.89
N LEU A 26 -8.87 -10.75 19.81
CA LEU A 26 -9.51 -9.47 20.19
C LEU A 26 -10.63 -9.10 19.24
N LEU A 27 -10.43 -9.29 17.95
CA LEU A 27 -11.45 -9.02 16.92
C LEU A 27 -12.68 -9.92 17.10
N ARG A 28 -12.49 -11.20 17.38
CA ARG A 28 -13.59 -12.14 17.64
C ARG A 28 -14.36 -11.80 18.92
N LYS A 29 -13.66 -11.47 20.00
CA LYS A 29 -14.30 -11.09 21.28
C LYS A 29 -15.09 -9.79 21.20
N SER A 30 -14.52 -8.77 20.55
CA SER A 30 -15.14 -7.44 20.45
C SER A 30 -16.25 -7.37 19.40
N LYS A 31 -16.42 -8.39 18.54
CA LYS A 31 -17.29 -8.36 17.35
C LYS A 31 -17.04 -7.13 16.46
N ALA A 32 -15.82 -6.57 16.54
CA ALA A 32 -15.46 -5.38 15.80
C ALA A 32 -15.28 -5.62 14.29
N TRP A 33 -15.02 -6.87 13.91
CA TRP A 33 -14.91 -7.28 12.50
C TRP A 33 -16.04 -8.24 12.16
N ASP A 34 -16.77 -7.92 11.10
CA ASP A 34 -17.84 -8.75 10.55
C ASP A 34 -17.22 -9.82 9.64
N PHE A 35 -17.00 -11.01 10.19
CA PHE A 35 -16.46 -12.15 9.44
C PHE A 35 -17.46 -12.80 8.47
N ASP A 36 -18.74 -12.43 8.56
CA ASP A 36 -19.81 -12.83 7.65
C ASP A 36 -20.04 -11.80 6.51
N ALA A 37 -19.25 -10.73 6.46
CA ALA A 37 -19.33 -9.73 5.40
C ALA A 37 -19.16 -10.39 4.02
N ALA A 38 -19.99 -9.99 3.04
CA ALA A 38 -19.95 -10.53 1.68
C ALA A 38 -18.60 -10.27 1.00
N LEU A 39 -17.99 -9.11 1.29
CA LEU A 39 -16.68 -8.70 0.75
C LEU A 39 -15.81 -8.12 1.87
N THR A 40 -14.57 -8.56 1.94
CA THR A 40 -13.56 -8.01 2.85
C THR A 40 -12.34 -7.58 2.04
N PHE A 41 -11.85 -6.36 2.28
CA PHE A 41 -10.64 -5.84 1.64
C PHE A 41 -9.53 -5.68 2.66
N ILE A 42 -8.35 -6.25 2.37
CA ILE A 42 -7.13 -6.09 3.17
C ILE A 42 -6.02 -5.64 2.24
N THR A 43 -5.45 -4.46 2.49
CA THR A 43 -4.34 -3.94 1.70
C THR A 43 -3.01 -4.36 2.30
N THR A 44 -2.18 -5.09 1.53
CA THR A 44 -0.88 -5.60 1.94
C THR A 44 0.15 -5.58 0.79
N PRO A 45 1.26 -4.82 0.92
CA PRO A 45 1.56 -3.85 1.97
C PRO A 45 0.55 -2.71 2.05
N ASN A 46 0.27 -2.27 3.28
CA ASN A 46 -0.78 -1.30 3.55
C ASN A 46 -0.38 0.13 3.14
N ALA A 47 -1.34 0.90 2.65
CA ALA A 47 -1.20 2.33 2.44
C ALA A 47 -2.20 3.08 3.34
N PRO A 48 -1.79 4.13 4.09
CA PRO A 48 -0.51 4.85 3.98
C PRO A 48 0.61 4.36 4.92
N SER A 49 0.41 3.31 5.73
CA SER A 49 1.39 2.93 6.77
C SER A 49 2.70 2.35 6.20
N GLY A 50 2.65 1.71 5.04
CA GLY A 50 3.77 0.99 4.45
C GLY A 50 3.95 -0.43 5.01
N ARG A 51 3.18 -0.82 6.04
CA ARG A 51 3.30 -2.14 6.67
C ARG A 51 2.96 -3.28 5.72
N GLY A 52 3.84 -4.24 5.58
CA GLY A 52 3.52 -5.57 5.06
C GLY A 52 3.00 -6.47 6.19
N PHE A 53 2.09 -7.36 5.87
CA PHE A 53 1.56 -8.33 6.82
C PHE A 53 2.06 -9.72 6.46
N PRO A 54 2.50 -10.53 7.45
CA PRO A 54 2.92 -11.92 7.20
C PRO A 54 1.82 -12.74 6.52
N THR A 55 2.20 -13.54 5.53
CA THR A 55 1.25 -14.38 4.78
C THR A 55 0.48 -15.32 5.69
N ALA A 56 1.11 -15.81 6.75
CA ALA A 56 0.45 -16.69 7.75
C ALA A 56 -0.67 -15.96 8.52
N GLU A 57 -0.50 -14.68 8.86
CA GLU A 57 -1.54 -13.88 9.52
C GLU A 57 -2.70 -13.60 8.56
N LEU A 58 -2.40 -13.30 7.30
CA LEU A 58 -3.41 -13.12 6.26
C LEU A 58 -4.20 -14.42 6.03
N GLU A 59 -3.53 -15.57 5.99
CA GLU A 59 -4.19 -16.87 5.84
C GLU A 59 -5.13 -17.16 7.02
N ALA A 60 -4.69 -16.88 8.25
CA ALA A 60 -5.50 -17.05 9.44
C ALA A 60 -6.77 -16.17 9.40
N LEU A 61 -6.67 -14.93 8.90
CA LEU A 61 -7.83 -14.06 8.70
C LEU A 61 -8.73 -14.59 7.58
N CYS A 62 -8.17 -14.99 6.44
CA CYS A 62 -8.96 -15.53 5.32
C CYS A 62 -9.82 -16.73 5.76
N ARG A 63 -9.27 -17.61 6.58
CA ARG A 63 -10.01 -18.79 7.11
C ARG A 63 -11.21 -18.45 7.99
N LEU A 64 -11.26 -17.25 8.55
CA LEU A 64 -12.37 -16.82 9.41
C LEU A 64 -13.51 -16.18 8.59
N HIS A 65 -13.21 -15.64 7.42
CA HIS A 65 -14.19 -14.99 6.58
C HIS A 65 -15.01 -16.02 5.77
N ARG A 66 -16.32 -15.80 5.72
CA ARG A 66 -17.23 -16.62 4.91
C ARG A 66 -17.42 -16.06 3.51
N GLY A 67 -17.39 -14.72 3.38
CA GLY A 67 -17.47 -14.03 2.09
C GLY A 67 -16.13 -13.96 1.39
N VAL A 68 -16.11 -13.25 0.26
CA VAL A 68 -14.91 -13.08 -0.56
C VAL A 68 -13.92 -12.15 0.14
N VAL A 69 -12.66 -12.57 0.24
CA VAL A 69 -11.55 -11.75 0.74
C VAL A 69 -10.70 -11.30 -0.44
N VAL A 70 -10.57 -9.99 -0.59
CA VAL A 70 -9.69 -9.35 -1.58
C VAL A 70 -8.43 -8.85 -0.89
N LEU A 71 -7.29 -9.43 -1.22
CA LEU A 71 -5.97 -8.98 -0.79
C LEU A 71 -5.43 -8.01 -1.84
N ASP A 72 -5.41 -6.72 -1.50
CA ASP A 72 -4.89 -5.67 -2.39
C ASP A 72 -3.37 -5.59 -2.25
N GLU A 73 -2.69 -6.13 -3.22
CA GLU A 73 -1.23 -6.18 -3.33
C GLU A 73 -0.66 -5.10 -4.26
N ALA A 74 -1.22 -3.91 -4.26
CA ALA A 74 -0.76 -2.82 -5.14
C ALA A 74 0.72 -2.44 -4.95
N TYR A 75 1.35 -2.80 -3.84
CA TYR A 75 2.75 -2.49 -3.53
C TYR A 75 3.64 -3.73 -3.36
N VAL A 76 3.15 -4.91 -3.71
CA VAL A 76 3.80 -6.20 -3.44
C VAL A 76 5.20 -6.34 -4.05
N ASP A 77 5.48 -5.68 -5.18
CA ASP A 77 6.80 -5.72 -5.83
C ASP A 77 7.93 -5.14 -4.95
N PHE A 78 7.59 -4.37 -3.93
CA PHE A 78 8.51 -3.82 -2.93
C PHE A 78 8.52 -4.59 -1.60
N ALA A 79 7.67 -5.61 -1.48
CA ALA A 79 7.50 -6.40 -0.27
C ALA A 79 8.50 -7.56 -0.16
N GLU A 80 8.51 -8.20 0.99
CA GLU A 80 9.30 -9.40 1.28
C GLU A 80 8.50 -10.67 0.99
N GLU A 81 7.19 -10.63 1.26
CA GLU A 81 6.24 -11.71 1.03
C GLU A 81 5.10 -11.28 0.12
N ASN A 82 4.36 -12.26 -0.39
CA ASN A 82 3.14 -12.04 -1.15
C ASN A 82 2.09 -13.11 -0.86
N ALA A 83 0.83 -12.75 -1.05
CA ALA A 83 -0.31 -13.61 -0.74
C ALA A 83 -0.85 -14.41 -1.95
N LEU A 84 -0.13 -14.46 -3.07
CA LEU A 84 -0.62 -15.11 -4.30
C LEU A 84 -1.02 -16.58 -4.05
N ARG A 85 -0.26 -17.31 -3.22
CA ARG A 85 -0.58 -18.68 -2.85
C ARG A 85 -1.98 -18.80 -2.23
N LEU A 86 -2.41 -17.81 -1.44
CA LEU A 86 -3.73 -17.86 -0.79
C LEU A 86 -4.86 -17.82 -1.83
N ALA A 87 -4.72 -17.02 -2.88
CA ALA A 87 -5.68 -16.99 -3.99
C ALA A 87 -5.76 -18.31 -4.79
N LEU A 88 -4.68 -19.11 -4.77
CA LEU A 88 -4.63 -20.41 -5.44
C LEU A 88 -5.12 -21.57 -4.58
N THR A 89 -5.16 -21.40 -3.26
CA THR A 89 -5.48 -22.47 -2.31
C THR A 89 -6.81 -22.30 -1.56
N HIS A 90 -7.39 -21.09 -1.57
CA HIS A 90 -8.64 -20.77 -0.89
C HIS A 90 -9.73 -20.39 -1.90
N PRO A 91 -10.92 -21.02 -1.87
CA PRO A 91 -11.97 -20.84 -2.89
C PRO A 91 -12.65 -19.46 -2.85
N HIS A 92 -12.36 -18.64 -1.85
CA HIS A 92 -12.99 -17.33 -1.62
C HIS A 92 -11.97 -16.18 -1.54
N VAL A 93 -10.69 -16.42 -1.89
CA VAL A 93 -9.65 -15.39 -1.83
C VAL A 93 -9.28 -14.92 -3.23
N LEU A 94 -9.24 -13.59 -3.39
CA LEU A 94 -8.74 -12.90 -4.58
C LEU A 94 -7.50 -12.07 -4.20
N VAL A 95 -6.49 -12.06 -5.06
CA VAL A 95 -5.35 -11.15 -4.97
C VAL A 95 -5.43 -10.16 -6.12
N ALA A 96 -5.47 -8.87 -5.80
CA ALA A 96 -5.48 -7.78 -6.79
C ALA A 96 -4.10 -7.11 -6.87
N ARG A 97 -3.58 -6.90 -8.08
CA ARG A 97 -2.30 -6.26 -8.37
C ARG A 97 -2.45 -5.17 -9.43
N THR A 98 -1.48 -4.28 -9.52
CA THR A 98 -1.54 -3.16 -10.44
C THR A 98 -0.20 -2.88 -11.12
N PHE A 99 -0.24 -2.38 -12.34
CA PHE A 99 0.91 -1.81 -13.02
C PHE A 99 1.15 -0.33 -12.67
N SER A 100 0.27 0.27 -11.88
CA SER A 100 0.30 1.71 -11.56
C SER A 100 1.47 2.16 -10.68
N LYS A 101 2.08 1.26 -9.88
CA LYS A 101 3.09 1.60 -8.87
C LYS A 101 4.49 1.17 -9.33
N ALA A 102 4.83 -0.08 -9.15
CA ALA A 102 6.15 -0.61 -9.44
C ALA A 102 6.54 -0.47 -10.93
N TYR A 103 5.57 -0.50 -11.80
CA TYR A 103 5.76 -0.47 -13.27
C TYR A 103 5.48 0.89 -13.90
N SER A 104 5.21 1.93 -13.12
CA SER A 104 5.03 3.33 -13.58
C SER A 104 3.90 3.56 -14.59
N LEU A 105 2.94 2.64 -14.71
CA LEU A 105 1.82 2.74 -15.67
C LEU A 105 0.54 3.32 -15.03
N CYS A 106 0.66 4.26 -14.11
CA CYS A 106 -0.50 4.77 -13.35
C CYS A 106 -1.56 5.44 -14.24
N PHE A 107 -1.18 6.07 -15.35
CA PHE A 107 -2.09 6.70 -16.30
C PHE A 107 -2.78 5.70 -17.22
N GLN A 108 -2.23 4.50 -17.40
CA GLN A 108 -2.81 3.47 -18.27
C GLN A 108 -3.97 2.71 -17.63
N ARG A 109 -4.16 2.82 -16.31
CA ARG A 109 -5.23 2.20 -15.54
C ARG A 109 -5.32 0.68 -15.70
N VAL A 110 -4.16 0.00 -15.69
CA VAL A 110 -4.07 -1.47 -15.82
C VAL A 110 -3.76 -2.10 -14.48
N GLY A 111 -4.50 -3.14 -14.17
CA GLY A 111 -4.29 -4.04 -13.05
C GLY A 111 -4.81 -5.42 -13.41
N TYR A 112 -4.60 -6.37 -12.53
CA TYR A 112 -5.09 -7.74 -12.71
C TYR A 112 -5.48 -8.34 -11.36
N CYS A 113 -6.30 -9.38 -11.45
CA CYS A 113 -6.76 -10.14 -10.30
C CYS A 113 -6.45 -11.62 -10.52
N VAL A 114 -6.04 -12.30 -9.46
CA VAL A 114 -5.79 -13.74 -9.44
C VAL A 114 -6.68 -14.37 -8.38
N GLY A 115 -7.33 -15.47 -8.72
CA GLY A 115 -8.18 -16.20 -7.79
C GLY A 115 -8.84 -17.42 -8.40
N PRO A 116 -9.75 -18.05 -7.66
CA PRO A 116 -10.50 -19.19 -8.12
C PRO A 116 -11.28 -18.93 -9.41
N PRO A 117 -11.35 -19.88 -10.35
CA PRO A 117 -12.03 -19.68 -11.64
C PRO A 117 -13.47 -19.18 -11.53
N ALA A 118 -14.22 -19.64 -10.52
CA ALA A 118 -15.61 -19.22 -10.30
C ALA A 118 -15.72 -17.72 -9.99
N LEU A 119 -14.81 -17.18 -9.17
CA LEU A 119 -14.77 -15.75 -8.82
C LEU A 119 -14.30 -14.91 -10.02
N ILE A 120 -13.31 -15.38 -10.76
CA ILE A 120 -12.85 -14.70 -11.99
C ILE A 120 -13.97 -14.65 -13.03
N ALA A 121 -14.70 -15.77 -13.25
CA ALA A 121 -15.85 -15.79 -14.15
C ALA A 121 -16.99 -14.84 -13.71
N ALA A 122 -17.18 -14.66 -12.39
CA ALA A 122 -18.14 -13.68 -11.87
C ALA A 122 -17.69 -12.23 -12.17
N LEU A 123 -16.39 -11.92 -11.99
CA LEU A 123 -15.84 -10.62 -12.35
C LEU A 123 -15.93 -10.35 -13.87
N ASP A 124 -15.69 -11.36 -14.70
CA ASP A 124 -15.81 -11.23 -16.15
C ASP A 124 -17.23 -10.88 -16.62
N LYS A 125 -18.26 -11.32 -15.89
CA LYS A 125 -19.66 -10.92 -16.18
C LYS A 125 -19.98 -9.48 -15.82
N LEU A 126 -19.21 -8.89 -14.87
CA LEU A 126 -19.47 -7.54 -14.35
C LEU A 126 -18.64 -6.47 -15.07
N ARG A 127 -17.53 -6.85 -15.69
CA ARG A 127 -16.66 -5.88 -16.36
C ARG A 127 -17.28 -5.40 -17.66
N ASP A 128 -17.09 -4.12 -17.96
CA ASP A 128 -17.46 -3.56 -19.25
C ASP A 128 -16.60 -4.14 -20.39
N SER A 129 -17.18 -4.14 -21.60
CA SER A 129 -16.42 -4.37 -22.81
C SER A 129 -15.34 -3.31 -22.94
N TYR A 130 -14.13 -3.71 -23.34
CA TYR A 130 -12.99 -2.78 -23.52
C TYR A 130 -12.58 -2.01 -22.26
N ASN A 131 -12.80 -2.56 -21.07
CA ASN A 131 -12.46 -1.95 -19.79
C ASN A 131 -10.96 -1.62 -19.62
N VAL A 132 -10.08 -2.25 -20.40
CA VAL A 132 -8.65 -1.93 -20.50
C VAL A 132 -8.35 -1.44 -21.91
N ASN A 133 -7.85 -0.20 -22.02
CA ASN A 133 -7.51 0.38 -23.32
C ASN A 133 -6.30 -0.32 -23.97
N GLY A 134 -6.20 -0.25 -25.30
CA GLY A 134 -5.16 -0.95 -26.07
C GLY A 134 -3.74 -0.53 -25.72
N LEU A 135 -3.48 0.77 -25.48
CA LEU A 135 -2.16 1.25 -25.03
C LEU A 135 -1.79 0.71 -23.66
N GLY A 136 -2.76 0.59 -22.76
CA GLY A 136 -2.57 -0.01 -21.44
C GLY A 136 -2.18 -1.49 -21.54
N GLN A 137 -2.83 -2.24 -22.43
CA GLN A 137 -2.50 -3.66 -22.68
C GLN A 137 -1.09 -3.81 -23.25
N LEU A 138 -0.75 -3.03 -24.28
CA LEU A 138 0.60 -3.03 -24.88
C LEU A 138 1.67 -2.61 -23.86
N GLY A 139 1.40 -1.57 -23.06
CA GLY A 139 2.31 -1.12 -22.01
C GLY A 139 2.54 -2.18 -20.95
N ALA A 140 1.49 -2.88 -20.50
CA ALA A 140 1.61 -3.99 -19.56
C ALA A 140 2.42 -5.15 -20.12
N LEU A 141 2.17 -5.55 -21.38
CA LEU A 141 2.93 -6.60 -22.06
C LEU A 141 4.40 -6.23 -22.20
N ALA A 142 4.72 -5.05 -22.71
CA ALA A 142 6.09 -4.56 -22.82
C ALA A 142 6.82 -4.50 -21.46
N THR A 143 6.08 -4.22 -20.38
CA THR A 143 6.59 -4.23 -19.02
C THR A 143 6.99 -5.64 -18.60
N LEU A 144 6.15 -6.64 -18.87
CA LEU A 144 6.41 -8.04 -18.53
C LEU A 144 7.58 -8.60 -19.35
N ASP A 145 7.72 -8.22 -20.61
CA ASP A 145 8.85 -8.59 -21.45
C ASP A 145 10.19 -7.99 -20.96
N ASN A 146 10.13 -6.93 -20.16
CA ASN A 146 11.30 -6.22 -19.63
C ASN A 146 11.44 -6.33 -18.10
N LEU A 147 11.00 -7.41 -17.48
CA LEU A 147 11.03 -7.60 -16.02
C LEU A 147 12.41 -7.44 -15.39
N VAL A 148 13.50 -7.76 -16.10
CA VAL A 148 14.88 -7.58 -15.60
C VAL A 148 15.16 -6.10 -15.27
N TYR A 149 14.71 -5.19 -16.15
CA TYR A 149 14.83 -3.73 -15.92
C TYR A 149 14.05 -3.30 -14.67
N TYR A 150 12.79 -3.73 -14.56
CA TYR A 150 11.93 -3.34 -13.42
C TYR A 150 12.43 -3.93 -12.10
N ARG A 151 12.90 -5.17 -12.07
CA ARG A 151 13.49 -5.79 -10.87
C ARG A 151 14.72 -5.03 -10.36
N LYS A 152 15.57 -4.50 -11.26
CA LYS A 152 16.68 -3.62 -10.87
C LYS A 152 16.17 -2.33 -10.22
N ASN A 153 15.09 -1.75 -10.74
CA ASN A 153 14.48 -0.55 -10.16
C ASN A 153 13.85 -0.85 -8.77
N PHE A 154 13.17 -2.00 -8.62
CA PHE A 154 12.64 -2.41 -7.30
C PHE A 154 13.77 -2.57 -6.26
N ALA A 155 14.86 -3.22 -6.63
CA ALA A 155 16.03 -3.36 -5.75
C ALA A 155 16.62 -2.00 -5.36
N ARG A 156 16.75 -1.07 -6.33
CA ARG A 156 17.22 0.30 -6.06
C ARG A 156 16.30 1.03 -5.09
N ILE A 157 14.99 0.97 -5.30
CA ILE A 157 13.99 1.59 -4.41
C ILE A 157 14.11 1.02 -2.99
N LYS A 158 14.24 -0.31 -2.84
CA LYS A 158 14.42 -0.95 -1.53
C LYS A 158 15.70 -0.47 -0.82
N THR A 159 16.81 -0.36 -1.53
CA THR A 159 18.08 0.14 -0.99
C THR A 159 17.98 1.61 -0.59
N THR A 160 17.42 2.45 -1.46
CA THR A 160 17.21 3.87 -1.18
C THR A 160 16.25 4.08 0.00
N ARG A 161 15.17 3.27 0.10
CA ARG A 161 14.25 3.26 1.23
C ARG A 161 15.00 3.00 2.55
N ALA A 162 15.82 1.96 2.60
CA ALA A 162 16.58 1.62 3.80
C ALA A 162 17.57 2.73 4.20
N ARG A 163 18.23 3.38 3.23
CA ARG A 163 19.11 4.53 3.47
C ARG A 163 18.34 5.72 4.00
N LEU A 164 17.25 6.13 3.34
CA LEU A 164 16.43 7.25 3.76
C LEU A 164 15.84 7.03 5.16
N THR A 165 15.42 5.82 5.49
CA THR A 165 14.94 5.47 6.84
C THR A 165 16.00 5.81 7.89
N ARG A 166 17.26 5.37 7.70
CA ARG A 166 18.36 5.67 8.65
C ARG A 166 18.60 7.17 8.78
N GLN A 167 18.70 7.89 7.65
CA GLN A 167 18.95 9.33 7.64
C GLN A 167 17.84 10.13 8.34
N LEU A 168 16.58 9.74 8.16
CA LEU A 168 15.46 10.39 8.86
C LEU A 168 15.48 10.09 10.36
N VAL A 169 15.79 8.85 10.75
CA VAL A 169 15.95 8.48 12.17
C VAL A 169 17.08 9.29 12.83
N GLU A 170 18.21 9.46 12.17
CA GLU A 170 19.33 10.31 12.61
C GLU A 170 18.91 11.78 12.81
N LEU A 171 17.95 12.26 12.01
CA LEU A 171 17.35 13.58 12.16
C LEU A 171 16.20 13.64 13.20
N GLY A 172 15.97 12.56 13.94
CA GLY A 172 14.96 12.49 14.99
C GLY A 172 13.54 12.16 14.54
N PHE A 173 13.34 11.73 13.30
CA PHE A 173 12.04 11.24 12.84
C PHE A 173 11.75 9.85 13.41
N GLU A 174 10.50 9.59 13.77
CA GLU A 174 10.01 8.24 14.00
C GLU A 174 9.53 7.68 12.64
N VAL A 175 10.24 6.68 12.11
CA VAL A 175 9.94 6.10 10.79
C VAL A 175 9.37 4.70 10.96
N LEU A 176 8.16 4.48 10.46
CA LEU A 176 7.53 3.16 10.50
C LEU A 176 8.21 2.21 9.49
N PRO A 177 8.34 0.91 9.83
CA PRO A 177 8.78 -0.10 8.88
C PRO A 177 7.89 -0.10 7.62
N SER A 178 8.52 -0.12 6.45
CA SER A 178 7.80 -0.07 5.19
C SER A 178 8.26 -1.16 4.22
N GLN A 179 7.28 -1.74 3.53
CA GLN A 179 7.45 -2.67 2.42
C GLN A 179 6.85 -2.11 1.11
N THR A 180 6.78 -0.77 1.00
CA THR A 180 6.26 -0.04 -0.17
C THR A 180 7.35 0.83 -0.80
N ASN A 181 6.99 1.64 -1.81
CA ASN A 181 7.86 2.68 -2.37
C ASN A 181 7.72 4.03 -1.65
N PHE A 182 7.29 4.03 -0.40
CA PHE A 182 7.20 5.22 0.45
C PHE A 182 7.47 4.87 1.91
N LEU A 183 7.72 5.88 2.73
CA LEU A 183 7.79 5.82 4.18
C LEU A 183 6.62 6.58 4.79
N LEU A 184 6.15 6.15 5.95
CA LEU A 184 5.32 6.94 6.84
C LEU A 184 6.18 7.33 8.05
N ALA A 185 6.45 8.63 8.19
CA ALA A 185 7.39 9.16 9.16
C ALA A 185 6.75 10.29 9.98
N ARG A 186 6.87 10.21 11.31
CA ARG A 186 6.48 11.29 12.22
C ARG A 186 7.68 12.22 12.38
N PRO A 187 7.57 13.48 11.98
CA PRO A 187 8.65 14.44 12.11
C PRO A 187 8.79 14.90 13.56
N PRO A 188 10.01 15.29 13.98
CA PRO A 188 10.26 15.89 15.29
C PRO A 188 9.88 17.37 15.33
N ARG A 189 9.84 17.96 16.51
CA ARG A 189 9.80 19.38 16.83
C ARG A 189 8.52 20.12 16.43
N PHE A 190 8.03 19.98 15.20
CA PHE A 190 6.84 20.64 14.68
C PHE A 190 5.76 19.64 14.28
N PRO A 191 4.46 20.00 14.25
CA PRO A 191 3.41 19.18 13.67
C PRO A 191 3.70 18.80 12.21
N ALA A 192 3.24 17.62 11.78
CA ALA A 192 3.49 17.17 10.41
C ALA A 192 2.87 18.10 9.34
N GLU A 193 1.79 18.79 9.66
CA GLU A 193 1.20 19.81 8.78
C GLU A 193 2.13 21.00 8.55
N ASP A 194 2.81 21.49 9.61
CA ASP A 194 3.80 22.56 9.49
C ASP A 194 5.00 22.11 8.67
N TRP A 195 5.45 20.86 8.87
CA TRP A 195 6.50 20.28 8.05
C TRP A 195 6.14 20.23 6.56
N LEU A 196 4.88 19.88 6.24
CA LEU A 196 4.38 19.94 4.87
C LEU A 196 4.57 21.33 4.26
N GLY A 197 4.20 22.39 5.00
CA GLY A 197 4.36 23.78 4.59
C GLY A 197 5.84 24.16 4.36
N LYS A 198 6.70 23.84 5.34
CA LYS A 198 8.14 24.14 5.30
C LYS A 198 8.86 23.40 4.15
N LEU A 199 8.53 22.14 3.88
CA LEU A 199 9.07 21.38 2.76
C LEU A 199 8.58 21.91 1.42
N ARG A 200 7.28 22.24 1.31
CA ARG A 200 6.69 22.84 0.09
C ARG A 200 7.34 24.17 -0.27
N ALA A 201 7.64 25.03 0.71
CA ALA A 201 8.38 26.27 0.48
C ALA A 201 9.78 26.03 -0.12
N ARG A 202 10.36 24.84 0.11
CA ARG A 202 11.63 24.39 -0.47
C ARG A 202 11.46 23.53 -1.74
N ARG A 203 10.26 23.55 -2.34
CA ARG A 203 9.89 22.78 -3.54
C ARG A 203 9.98 21.26 -3.38
N ILE A 204 9.84 20.77 -2.14
CA ILE A 204 9.81 19.33 -1.83
C ILE A 204 8.36 18.96 -1.52
N LEU A 205 7.84 18.02 -2.29
CA LEU A 205 6.45 17.56 -2.17
C LEU A 205 6.39 16.22 -1.43
N VAL A 206 5.73 16.23 -0.29
CA VAL A 206 5.37 15.05 0.48
C VAL A 206 3.85 15.00 0.67
N ARG A 207 3.32 13.93 1.20
CA ARG A 207 1.87 13.82 1.44
C ARG A 207 1.60 13.86 2.94
N TRP A 208 0.66 14.68 3.33
CA TRP A 208 0.03 14.73 4.65
C TRP A 208 -1.46 14.38 4.55
N PHE A 209 -2.03 13.86 5.63
CA PHE A 209 -3.43 13.46 5.71
C PHE A 209 -4.06 14.03 6.98
N ALA A 210 -5.21 14.70 6.86
CA ALA A 210 -5.96 15.23 8.00
C ALA A 210 -6.62 14.14 8.87
N ASN A 211 -6.58 12.86 8.45
CA ASN A 211 -7.18 11.76 9.20
C ASN A 211 -6.48 11.60 10.56
N PRO A 212 -7.23 11.55 11.70
CA PRO A 212 -6.66 11.45 13.04
C PRO A 212 -5.69 10.28 13.26
N ALA A 213 -5.85 9.17 12.54
CA ALA A 213 -4.96 8.01 12.66
C ALA A 213 -3.55 8.25 12.09
N VAL A 214 -3.38 9.22 11.19
CA VAL A 214 -2.11 9.45 10.46
C VAL A 214 -1.72 10.93 10.34
N ARG A 215 -2.46 11.84 10.96
CA ARG A 215 -2.20 13.28 10.87
C ARG A 215 -0.85 13.72 11.45
N ASP A 216 -0.28 12.90 12.32
CA ASP A 216 1.02 13.17 12.93
C ASP A 216 2.19 12.72 12.05
N TYR A 217 1.90 12.18 10.86
CA TYR A 217 2.87 11.61 9.95
C TYR A 217 2.89 12.31 8.59
N LEU A 218 4.05 12.23 7.94
CA LEU A 218 4.22 12.52 6.52
C LEU A 218 4.42 11.20 5.76
N ARG A 219 3.74 11.04 4.63
CA ARG A 219 4.07 9.98 3.68
C ARG A 219 5.05 10.51 2.64
N ILE A 220 6.23 9.92 2.62
CA ILE A 220 7.38 10.33 1.81
C ILE A 220 7.63 9.26 0.76
N THR A 221 7.41 9.58 -0.52
CA THR A 221 7.70 8.67 -1.63
C THR A 221 9.22 8.53 -1.81
N ILE A 222 9.70 7.32 -2.07
CA ILE A 222 11.11 7.07 -2.38
C ILE A 222 11.38 7.55 -3.80
N GLY A 223 12.14 8.62 -3.91
CA GLY A 223 12.58 9.22 -5.17
C GLY A 223 13.95 8.72 -5.62
N THR A 224 14.54 9.45 -6.55
CA THR A 224 15.93 9.29 -6.98
C THR A 224 16.90 9.65 -5.86
N GLU A 225 18.17 9.28 -6.01
CA GLU A 225 19.22 9.62 -5.04
C GLU A 225 19.33 11.13 -4.80
N SER A 226 19.22 11.93 -5.87
CA SER A 226 19.27 13.40 -5.78
C SER A 226 18.07 13.98 -5.04
N GLU A 227 16.85 13.47 -5.28
CA GLU A 227 15.64 13.89 -4.59
C GLU A 227 15.67 13.52 -3.10
N VAL A 228 16.18 12.33 -2.76
CA VAL A 228 16.36 11.90 -1.37
C VAL A 228 17.38 12.79 -0.66
N ASN A 229 18.51 13.09 -1.30
CA ASN A 229 19.51 13.98 -0.73
C ASN A 229 18.94 15.39 -0.49
N ALA A 230 18.20 15.94 -1.45
CA ALA A 230 17.52 17.24 -1.30
C ALA A 230 16.53 17.24 -0.12
N LEU A 231 15.74 16.17 0.04
CA LEU A 231 14.83 16.01 1.17
C LEU A 231 15.58 16.01 2.52
N VAL A 232 16.66 15.23 2.63
CA VAL A 232 17.44 15.12 3.87
C VAL A 232 18.09 16.46 4.23
N GLN A 233 18.68 17.16 3.25
CA GLN A 233 19.25 18.49 3.45
C GLN A 233 18.19 19.52 3.89
N ALA A 234 17.02 19.50 3.26
CA ALA A 234 15.92 20.38 3.63
C ALA A 234 15.40 20.07 5.03
N ALA A 235 15.32 18.79 5.40
CA ALA A 235 14.91 18.39 6.75
C ALA A 235 15.92 18.85 7.82
N ALA A 236 17.21 18.71 7.56
CA ALA A 236 18.27 19.23 8.44
C ALA A 236 18.20 20.76 8.59
N ALA A 237 17.99 21.49 7.50
CA ALA A 237 17.84 22.95 7.54
C ALA A 237 16.61 23.40 8.34
N ILE A 238 15.47 22.71 8.21
CA ILE A 238 14.24 22.99 8.99
C ILE A 238 14.47 22.78 10.50
N LEU A 239 15.28 21.80 10.86
CA LEU A 239 15.61 21.53 12.26
C LEU A 239 16.58 22.56 12.86
N GLY A 240 17.37 23.24 12.03
CA GLY A 240 18.26 24.33 12.43
C GLY A 240 17.56 25.68 12.63
N GLU A 241 16.32 25.83 12.20
CA GLU A 241 15.46 27.01 12.43
C GLU A 241 14.92 27.06 13.87
#